data_afa5340c624b0b0320ea7a5eac46d1a9
#
_entry.id   afa5340c624b0b0320ea7a5eac46d1a9
#
_cell.length_a   1.000
_cell.length_b   1.000
_cell.length_c   1.000
_cell.angle_alpha   90.00
_cell.angle_beta   90.00
_cell.angle_gamma   90.00
#
_symmetry.space_group_name_H-M   'P 1'
#
loop_
_entity.id
_entity.type
_entity.pdbx_description
1 polymer ?
#
loop_
_entity_poly.entity_id
_entity_poly.type
_entity_poly.pdbx_seq_one_letter_code
_entity_poly.pdbx_strand_id
1 'polypeptide(L)'
;VSLVWSGGTANYPTEAIQDFPVLPEMPTTAEGTIDGDTLIAAMLAALPYVATDTARPVLSGVTLVLGSPIEVAAGDGFRMSHQVLGLSFPLEAKIIVPAHAVNILGHVFAKAPRTPPSSADSLIPIITAKRQLHMALTGENKVRLDFGRTASVVINLVQGDPPEWLKLVPKGEPMLQSQVFAPQLEAAVKRVRAVAKDGKGIVRMVFADGNLTVSAIGEDQEISATMDTLNTQGEPGRTALNYTYLLDYLSGKQVSSSSLNTTIPAR
;
A
#
# COMPACT_ATOMS: atom_id res chain seq x y z
N VAL A 1 -12.67 34.02 -22.74
CA VAL A 1 -11.22 34.24 -22.93
C VAL A 1 -10.79 33.71 -24.28
N SER A 2 -10.04 34.55 -25.02
CA SER A 2 -9.41 34.16 -26.28
C SER A 2 -7.91 33.94 -26.05
N LEU A 3 -7.43 32.78 -26.39
CA LEU A 3 -6.00 32.47 -26.44
C LEU A 3 -5.53 32.52 -27.89
N VAL A 4 -4.49 33.29 -28.17
CA VAL A 4 -3.89 33.41 -29.49
C VAL A 4 -2.43 33.01 -29.43
N TRP A 5 -2.00 32.15 -30.33
CA TRP A 5 -0.59 31.74 -30.49
C TRP A 5 -0.21 31.69 -31.97
N SER A 6 1.06 31.47 -32.27
CA SER A 6 1.60 31.55 -33.65
C SER A 6 0.94 30.64 -34.67
N GLY A 7 0.19 29.63 -34.25
CA GLY A 7 -0.47 28.64 -35.12
C GLY A 7 -1.99 28.58 -35.01
N GLY A 8 -2.64 29.45 -34.19
CA GLY A 8 -4.08 29.38 -34.02
C GLY A 8 -4.66 30.29 -32.95
N THR A 9 -5.98 30.19 -32.83
CA THR A 9 -6.77 30.90 -31.82
C THR A 9 -7.78 29.92 -31.22
N ALA A 10 -7.96 29.94 -29.90
CA ALA A 10 -9.00 29.21 -29.21
C ALA A 10 -9.82 30.15 -28.30
N ASN A 11 -11.14 30.00 -28.36
CA ASN A 11 -12.06 30.78 -27.51
C ASN A 11 -12.69 29.84 -26.48
N TYR A 12 -12.61 30.21 -25.21
CA TYR A 12 -13.19 29.48 -24.09
C TYR A 12 -14.23 30.32 -23.38
N PRO A 13 -15.40 29.74 -23.06
CA PRO A 13 -16.30 30.39 -22.12
C PRO A 13 -15.58 30.52 -20.77
N THR A 14 -15.89 31.57 -20.04
CA THR A 14 -15.35 31.82 -18.70
C THR A 14 -16.49 32.09 -17.77
N GLU A 15 -16.35 31.68 -16.55
CA GLU A 15 -17.20 32.05 -15.43
C GLU A 15 -16.51 33.12 -14.59
N ALA A 16 -17.28 33.79 -13.77
CA ALA A 16 -16.76 34.82 -12.89
C ALA A 16 -15.89 34.17 -11.80
N ILE A 17 -14.74 34.75 -11.46
CA ILE A 17 -13.84 34.22 -10.44
C ILE A 17 -14.51 34.10 -9.08
N GLN A 18 -15.55 34.87 -8.82
CA GLN A 18 -16.35 34.83 -7.59
C GLN A 18 -17.15 33.53 -7.46
N ASP A 19 -17.46 32.88 -8.58
CA ASP A 19 -18.18 31.60 -8.61
C ASP A 19 -17.27 30.39 -8.38
N PHE A 20 -15.94 30.62 -8.32
CA PHE A 20 -14.98 29.54 -8.00
C PHE A 20 -15.10 29.19 -6.53
N PRO A 21 -15.27 27.89 -6.20
CA PRO A 21 -15.37 27.44 -4.81
C PRO A 21 -14.16 27.88 -3.97
N VAL A 22 -14.40 28.60 -2.91
CA VAL A 22 -13.37 28.97 -1.94
C VAL A 22 -13.10 27.75 -1.07
N LEU A 23 -11.81 27.38 -0.92
CA LEU A 23 -11.44 26.37 0.06
C LEU A 23 -11.79 26.87 1.46
N PRO A 24 -12.56 26.10 2.25
CA PRO A 24 -12.94 26.52 3.58
C PRO A 24 -11.69 26.68 4.46
N GLU A 25 -11.69 27.69 5.33
CA GLU A 25 -10.71 27.76 6.41
C GLU A 25 -10.90 26.55 7.32
N MET A 26 -9.83 25.80 7.52
CA MET A 26 -9.86 24.58 8.34
C MET A 26 -9.03 24.80 9.59
N PRO A 27 -9.67 24.88 10.76
CA PRO A 27 -8.94 24.96 12.01
C PRO A 27 -8.09 23.69 12.17
N THR A 28 -6.78 23.87 12.30
CA THR A 28 -5.82 22.79 12.47
C THR A 28 -5.77 22.37 13.94
N THR A 29 -5.96 21.08 14.20
CA THR A 29 -5.81 20.47 15.54
C THR A 29 -4.39 20.02 15.82
N ALA A 30 -3.71 19.51 14.78
CA ALA A 30 -2.31 19.13 14.84
C ALA A 30 -1.70 19.19 13.45
N GLU A 31 -0.44 19.54 13.39
CA GLU A 31 0.30 19.58 12.13
C GLU A 31 1.74 19.12 12.31
N GLY A 32 2.34 18.62 11.25
CA GLY A 32 3.73 18.17 11.27
C GLY A 32 4.26 17.91 9.86
N THR A 33 5.58 17.91 9.74
CA THR A 33 6.25 17.59 8.50
C THR A 33 6.82 16.17 8.58
N ILE A 34 6.56 15.38 7.56
CA ILE A 34 6.89 13.96 7.48
C ILE A 34 7.68 13.70 6.20
N ASP A 35 8.50 12.64 6.20
CA ASP A 35 9.09 12.09 4.98
C ASP A 35 7.96 11.54 4.07
N GLY A 36 7.58 12.31 3.07
CA GLY A 36 6.50 11.98 2.18
C GLY A 36 6.81 10.80 1.25
N ASP A 37 8.08 10.60 0.87
CA ASP A 37 8.47 9.46 0.03
C ASP A 37 8.15 8.15 0.76
N THR A 38 8.48 8.06 2.05
CA THR A 38 8.21 6.87 2.88
C THR A 38 6.71 6.69 3.14
N LEU A 39 6.00 7.74 3.54
CA LEU A 39 4.57 7.64 3.87
C LEU A 39 3.72 7.29 2.65
N ILE A 40 3.89 8.01 1.53
CA ILE A 40 3.09 7.79 0.31
C ILE A 40 3.38 6.42 -0.29
N ALA A 41 4.65 5.97 -0.31
CA ALA A 41 4.98 4.62 -0.77
C ALA A 41 4.30 3.53 0.06
N ALA A 42 4.27 3.67 1.39
CA ALA A 42 3.59 2.73 2.28
C ALA A 42 2.06 2.72 2.06
N MET A 43 1.45 3.90 1.89
CA MET A 43 0.01 4.00 1.59
C MET A 43 -0.33 3.34 0.23
N LEU A 44 0.48 3.59 -0.81
CA LEU A 44 0.28 2.97 -2.13
C LEU A 44 0.46 1.45 -2.08
N ALA A 45 1.44 0.95 -1.31
CA ALA A 45 1.65 -0.48 -1.11
C ALA A 45 0.50 -1.16 -0.34
N ALA A 46 -0.27 -0.40 0.45
CA ALA A 46 -1.43 -0.90 1.16
C ALA A 46 -2.72 -0.95 0.31
N LEU A 47 -2.80 -0.20 -0.80
CA LEU A 47 -4.00 -0.10 -1.64
C LEU A 47 -4.56 -1.45 -2.15
N PRO A 48 -3.76 -2.44 -2.58
CA PRO A 48 -4.30 -3.72 -3.05
C PRO A 48 -5.08 -4.49 -1.98
N TYR A 49 -4.93 -4.11 -0.71
CA TYR A 49 -5.56 -4.77 0.44
C TYR A 49 -6.85 -4.08 0.91
N VAL A 50 -7.22 -2.95 0.32
CA VAL A 50 -8.43 -2.21 0.66
C VAL A 50 -9.67 -2.97 0.15
N ALA A 51 -10.74 -2.98 0.94
CA ALA A 51 -12.02 -3.55 0.51
C ALA A 51 -12.64 -2.73 -0.63
N THR A 52 -13.13 -3.45 -1.64
CA THR A 52 -13.82 -2.84 -2.80
C THR A 52 -15.34 -2.80 -2.61
N ASP A 53 -15.88 -3.52 -1.63
CA ASP A 53 -17.30 -3.47 -1.29
C ASP A 53 -17.63 -2.26 -0.40
N THR A 54 -18.87 -1.79 -0.49
CA THR A 54 -19.36 -0.65 0.27
C THR A 54 -20.01 -1.04 1.61
N ALA A 55 -20.08 -2.33 1.92
CA ALA A 55 -20.77 -2.83 3.11
C ALA A 55 -20.00 -2.48 4.40
N ARG A 56 -18.70 -2.27 4.28
CA ARG A 56 -17.81 -1.95 5.41
C ARG A 56 -16.98 -0.72 5.09
N PRO A 57 -17.53 0.49 5.24
CA PRO A 57 -16.86 1.75 4.85
C PRO A 57 -15.46 1.91 5.49
N VAL A 58 -15.27 1.48 6.74
CA VAL A 58 -13.98 1.56 7.45
C VAL A 58 -12.87 0.73 6.82
N LEU A 59 -13.19 -0.21 5.93
CA LEU A 59 -12.23 -1.00 5.16
C LEU A 59 -11.99 -0.44 3.75
N SER A 60 -12.72 0.60 3.32
CA SER A 60 -12.62 1.20 1.98
C SER A 60 -11.45 2.17 1.81
N GLY A 61 -10.57 2.26 2.79
CA GLY A 61 -9.42 3.14 2.78
C GLY A 61 -8.21 2.57 3.49
N VAL A 62 -7.13 3.32 3.43
CA VAL A 62 -5.88 3.02 4.13
C VAL A 62 -5.93 3.67 5.50
N THR A 63 -5.75 2.87 6.54
CA THR A 63 -5.65 3.33 7.93
C THR A 63 -4.25 3.86 8.19
N LEU A 64 -4.16 5.07 8.74
CA LEU A 64 -2.95 5.61 9.35
C LEU A 64 -3.16 5.67 10.86
N VAL A 65 -2.30 5.00 11.60
CA VAL A 65 -2.16 5.20 13.05
C VAL A 65 -1.03 6.17 13.24
N LEU A 66 -1.38 7.41 13.56
CA LEU A 66 -0.43 8.49 13.77
C LEU A 66 0.09 8.45 15.20
N GLY A 67 1.30 8.90 15.39
CA GLY A 67 2.01 8.89 16.65
C GLY A 67 3.49 8.61 16.43
N SER A 68 4.12 7.85 17.32
CA SER A 68 5.52 7.45 17.20
C SER A 68 5.67 5.99 17.64
N PRO A 69 5.85 5.06 16.68
CA PRO A 69 5.96 5.24 15.21
C PRO A 69 4.60 5.45 14.52
N ILE A 70 4.64 5.90 13.25
CA ILE A 70 3.46 5.87 12.37
C ILE A 70 3.27 4.46 11.84
N GLU A 71 2.01 3.97 11.82
CA GLU A 71 1.66 2.69 11.23
C GLU A 71 0.71 2.91 10.05
N VAL A 72 0.85 2.07 9.02
CA VAL A 72 0.00 2.06 7.83
C VAL A 72 -0.62 0.67 7.70
N ALA A 73 -1.94 0.59 7.61
CA ALA A 73 -2.64 -0.68 7.49
C ALA A 73 -3.82 -0.60 6.53
N ALA A 74 -4.14 -1.73 5.91
CA ALA A 74 -5.35 -1.93 5.13
C ALA A 74 -5.75 -3.40 5.16
N GLY A 75 -7.04 -3.70 4.96
CA GLY A 75 -7.52 -5.07 4.86
C GLY A 75 -8.93 -5.12 4.28
N ASP A 76 -9.26 -6.24 3.60
CA ASP A 76 -10.54 -6.49 2.96
C ASP A 76 -11.40 -7.55 3.69
N GLY A 77 -10.89 -8.04 4.82
CA GLY A 77 -11.50 -9.10 5.63
C GLY A 77 -10.99 -10.51 5.31
N PHE A 78 -10.20 -10.69 4.24
CA PHE A 78 -9.55 -11.94 3.86
C PHE A 78 -8.03 -11.86 3.94
N ARG A 79 -7.49 -10.68 3.72
CA ARG A 79 -6.07 -10.36 3.78
C ARG A 79 -5.86 -8.97 4.39
N MET A 80 -4.66 -8.71 4.86
CA MET A 80 -4.29 -7.41 5.39
C MET A 80 -2.84 -7.06 5.05
N SER A 81 -2.57 -5.78 5.01
CA SER A 81 -1.22 -5.21 5.03
C SER A 81 -1.06 -4.40 6.30
N HIS A 82 0.09 -4.53 6.96
CA HIS A 82 0.47 -3.72 8.10
C HIS A 82 1.95 -3.38 8.01
N GLN A 83 2.28 -2.11 8.15
CA GLN A 83 3.64 -1.59 8.08
C GLN A 83 3.86 -0.61 9.22
N VAL A 84 4.99 -0.74 9.90
CA VAL A 84 5.46 0.22 10.92
C VAL A 84 6.55 1.05 10.28
N LEU A 85 6.36 2.37 10.26
CA LEU A 85 7.29 3.30 9.63
C LEU A 85 8.15 3.96 10.72
N GLY A 86 9.44 4.19 10.42
CA GLY A 86 10.33 4.98 11.29
C GLY A 86 10.03 6.48 11.26
N LEU A 87 8.75 6.84 11.20
CA LEU A 87 8.24 8.21 11.13
C LEU A 87 7.46 8.52 12.42
N SER A 88 7.36 9.81 12.74
CA SER A 88 6.56 10.28 13.87
C SER A 88 5.66 11.44 13.49
N PHE A 89 4.54 11.56 14.19
CA PHE A 89 3.61 12.67 14.11
C PHE A 89 3.28 13.20 15.51
N PRO A 90 3.10 14.51 15.70
CA PRO A 90 2.99 15.11 17.03
C PRO A 90 1.68 14.80 17.77
N LEU A 91 0.71 14.17 17.12
CA LEU A 91 -0.57 13.77 17.71
C LEU A 91 -0.81 12.28 17.48
N GLU A 92 -1.24 11.57 18.51
CA GLU A 92 -1.78 10.22 18.39
C GLU A 92 -3.21 10.28 17.88
N ALA A 93 -3.44 9.71 16.70
CA ALA A 93 -4.74 9.65 16.08
C ALA A 93 -4.83 8.44 15.14
N LYS A 94 -6.05 7.95 14.93
CA LYS A 94 -6.33 6.94 13.90
C LYS A 94 -7.21 7.58 12.84
N ILE A 95 -6.75 7.56 11.61
CA ILE A 95 -7.49 8.12 10.46
C ILE A 95 -7.56 7.10 9.33
N ILE A 96 -8.62 7.18 8.54
CA ILE A 96 -8.81 6.31 7.36
C ILE A 96 -8.87 7.20 6.12
N VAL A 97 -7.84 7.10 5.30
CA VAL A 97 -7.73 7.82 4.03
C VAL A 97 -8.39 7.01 2.93
N PRO A 98 -9.43 7.52 2.25
CA PRO A 98 -10.12 6.79 1.19
C PRO A 98 -9.17 6.30 0.09
N ALA A 99 -9.37 5.09 -0.44
CA ALA A 99 -8.49 4.49 -1.45
C ALA A 99 -8.30 5.36 -2.69
N HIS A 100 -9.38 6.01 -3.18
CA HIS A 100 -9.28 6.90 -4.33
C HIS A 100 -8.39 8.12 -4.05
N ALA A 101 -8.44 8.67 -2.83
CA ALA A 101 -7.60 9.78 -2.43
C ALA A 101 -6.12 9.37 -2.38
N VAL A 102 -5.80 8.16 -1.88
CA VAL A 102 -4.43 7.64 -1.88
C VAL A 102 -3.88 7.52 -3.30
N ASN A 103 -4.68 7.06 -4.27
CA ASN A 103 -4.29 7.03 -5.68
C ASN A 103 -3.96 8.42 -6.22
N ILE A 104 -4.82 9.41 -5.94
CA ILE A 104 -4.59 10.81 -6.35
C ILE A 104 -3.31 11.36 -5.70
N LEU A 105 -3.11 11.10 -4.41
CA LEU A 105 -1.90 11.51 -3.69
C LEU A 105 -0.64 10.96 -4.35
N GLY A 106 -0.62 9.69 -4.75
CA GLY A 106 0.50 9.09 -5.46
C GLY A 106 0.86 9.85 -6.74
N HIS A 107 -0.15 10.26 -7.53
CA HIS A 107 0.07 11.01 -8.76
C HIS A 107 0.53 12.45 -8.53
N VAL A 108 -0.06 13.14 -7.56
CA VAL A 108 0.32 14.52 -7.19
C VAL A 108 1.72 14.53 -6.61
N PHE A 109 1.99 13.62 -5.68
CA PHE A 109 3.28 13.53 -5.00
C PHE A 109 4.43 13.18 -5.95
N ALA A 110 4.19 12.35 -6.96
CA ALA A 110 5.21 12.02 -7.96
C ALA A 110 5.75 13.25 -8.69
N LYS A 111 4.95 14.32 -8.78
CA LYS A 111 5.29 15.61 -9.41
C LYS A 111 5.82 16.65 -8.43
N ALA A 112 5.76 16.38 -7.12
CA ALA A 112 6.22 17.32 -6.10
C ALA A 112 7.75 17.50 -6.17
N PRO A 113 8.27 18.72 -5.93
CA PRO A 113 9.70 18.97 -5.95
C PRO A 113 10.40 18.23 -4.79
N ARG A 114 11.63 17.81 -5.03
CA ARG A 114 12.50 17.26 -4.00
C ARG A 114 13.26 18.38 -3.31
N THR A 115 13.26 18.38 -2.00
CA THR A 115 14.04 19.32 -1.21
C THR A 115 15.40 18.71 -0.92
N PRO A 116 16.50 19.34 -1.30
CA PRO A 116 17.83 18.87 -0.95
C PRO A 116 18.00 18.90 0.58
N PRO A 117 18.82 18.02 1.16
CA PRO A 117 19.13 18.06 2.59
C PRO A 117 19.76 19.40 2.96
N SER A 118 19.42 19.91 4.12
CA SER A 118 19.85 21.24 4.59
C SER A 118 21.34 21.32 4.98
N SER A 119 22.07 20.20 5.02
CA SER A 119 23.50 20.18 5.34
C SER A 119 24.32 20.40 4.08
N ALA A 120 25.08 21.48 4.07
CA ALA A 120 25.99 21.86 2.98
C ALA A 120 27.17 20.88 2.75
N ASP A 121 27.33 19.88 3.62
CA ASP A 121 28.46 18.93 3.59
C ASP A 121 28.17 17.64 2.80
N SER A 122 27.00 17.51 2.19
CA SER A 122 26.70 16.34 1.37
C SER A 122 27.20 16.52 -0.06
N LEU A 123 28.23 15.78 -0.44
CA LEU A 123 28.78 15.73 -1.81
C LEU A 123 27.80 15.11 -2.83
N ILE A 124 26.63 14.61 -2.39
CA ILE A 124 25.62 13.97 -3.23
C ILE A 124 24.20 14.50 -2.90
N PRO A 125 23.91 15.80 -3.15
CA PRO A 125 22.63 16.39 -2.72
C PRO A 125 21.41 15.84 -3.50
N ILE A 126 21.58 15.25 -4.67
CA ILE A 126 20.47 14.81 -5.53
C ILE A 126 19.94 13.43 -5.11
N ILE A 127 20.79 12.54 -4.61
CA ILE A 127 20.41 11.16 -4.25
C ILE A 127 19.69 11.11 -2.90
N THR A 128 19.98 12.07 -2.01
CA THR A 128 19.40 12.15 -0.67
C THR A 128 18.24 13.15 -0.55
N ALA A 129 17.89 13.83 -1.65
CA ALA A 129 16.78 14.77 -1.67
C ALA A 129 15.44 14.06 -1.45
N LYS A 130 14.79 14.34 -0.33
CA LYS A 130 13.48 13.78 0.04
C LYS A 130 12.37 14.77 -0.29
N ARG A 131 11.18 14.25 -0.60
CA ARG A 131 9.98 15.06 -0.68
C ARG A 131 9.37 15.17 0.71
N GLN A 132 9.33 16.39 1.22
CA GLN A 132 8.66 16.67 2.49
C GLN A 132 7.16 16.83 2.26
N LEU A 133 6.38 16.25 3.15
CA LEU A 133 4.95 16.34 3.19
C LEU A 133 4.54 17.01 4.51
N HIS A 134 3.93 18.19 4.41
CA HIS A 134 3.31 18.81 5.58
C HIS A 134 1.89 18.28 5.70
N MET A 135 1.56 17.67 6.83
CA MET A 135 0.25 17.11 7.13
C MET A 135 -0.40 17.88 8.28
N ALA A 136 -1.64 18.32 8.07
CA ALA A 136 -2.44 19.01 9.07
C ALA A 136 -3.78 18.29 9.25
N LEU A 137 -4.07 17.87 10.48
CA LEU A 137 -5.37 17.32 10.87
C LEU A 137 -6.31 18.47 11.24
N THR A 138 -7.57 18.36 10.83
CA THR A 138 -8.61 19.30 11.18
C THR A 138 -9.67 18.66 12.06
N GLY A 139 -10.37 19.46 12.87
CA GLY A 139 -11.46 18.96 13.71
C GLY A 139 -12.69 18.45 12.96
N GLU A 140 -12.75 18.61 11.62
CA GLU A 140 -13.89 18.26 10.78
C GLU A 140 -13.73 16.95 10.01
N ASN A 141 -12.99 15.99 10.54
CA ASN A 141 -12.70 14.71 9.88
C ASN A 141 -12.04 14.88 8.51
N LYS A 142 -11.14 15.84 8.40
CA LYS A 142 -10.38 16.14 7.18
C LYS A 142 -8.88 16.15 7.48
N VAL A 143 -8.09 15.83 6.48
CA VAL A 143 -6.65 16.02 6.49
C VAL A 143 -6.25 16.91 5.32
N ARG A 144 -5.38 17.87 5.57
CA ARG A 144 -4.71 18.67 4.54
C ARG A 144 -3.27 18.17 4.40
N LEU A 145 -2.86 17.97 3.18
CA LEU A 145 -1.54 17.54 2.79
C LEU A 145 -0.93 18.56 1.83
N ASP A 146 0.12 19.24 2.28
CA ASP A 146 0.80 20.27 1.51
C ASP A 146 2.12 19.73 0.96
N PHE A 147 2.28 19.85 -0.34
CA PHE A 147 3.46 19.42 -1.10
C PHE A 147 4.33 20.65 -1.42
N GLY A 148 4.98 21.18 -0.40
CA GLY A 148 5.70 22.44 -0.48
C GLY A 148 4.76 23.58 -0.86
N ARG A 149 5.18 24.41 -1.82
CA ARG A 149 4.35 25.54 -2.34
C ARG A 149 3.61 25.17 -3.62
N THR A 150 3.68 23.93 -4.07
CA THR A 150 3.22 23.50 -5.40
C THR A 150 1.76 23.07 -5.39
N ALA A 151 1.37 22.32 -4.39
CA ALA A 151 0.01 21.80 -4.29
C ALA A 151 -0.40 21.58 -2.82
N SER A 152 -1.69 21.78 -2.57
CA SER A 152 -2.36 21.41 -1.32
C SER A 152 -3.55 20.52 -1.66
N VAL A 153 -3.69 19.42 -0.95
CA VAL A 153 -4.78 18.45 -1.12
C VAL A 153 -5.52 18.32 0.20
N VAL A 154 -6.83 18.55 0.15
CA VAL A 154 -7.72 18.35 1.29
C VAL A 154 -8.53 17.10 1.06
N ILE A 155 -8.56 16.19 2.03
CA ILE A 155 -9.21 14.89 1.94
C ILE A 155 -10.24 14.78 3.07
N ASN A 156 -11.48 14.44 2.71
CA ASN A 156 -12.45 13.95 3.67
C ASN A 156 -12.09 12.52 4.06
N LEU A 157 -11.90 12.29 5.35
CA LEU A 157 -11.57 10.97 5.88
C LEU A 157 -12.80 10.08 5.95
N VAL A 158 -12.61 8.76 5.89
CA VAL A 158 -13.71 7.81 6.16
C VAL A 158 -14.02 7.87 7.65
N GLN A 159 -15.31 7.98 7.99
CA GLN A 159 -15.77 8.00 9.37
C GLN A 159 -15.84 6.59 9.96
N GLY A 160 -15.54 6.48 11.23
CA GLY A 160 -15.60 5.25 12.00
C GLY A 160 -14.22 4.80 12.50
N ASP A 161 -14.25 3.84 13.43
CA ASP A 161 -13.03 3.28 14.01
C ASP A 161 -12.45 2.18 13.10
N PRO A 162 -11.17 2.28 12.72
CA PRO A 162 -10.52 1.21 11.98
C PRO A 162 -10.35 -0.03 12.86
N PRO A 163 -10.27 -1.23 12.25
CA PRO A 163 -9.96 -2.45 12.99
C PRO A 163 -8.64 -2.34 13.78
N GLU A 164 -8.54 -3.07 14.87
CA GLU A 164 -7.30 -3.22 15.61
C GLU A 164 -6.38 -4.23 14.90
N TRP A 165 -5.69 -3.77 13.87
CA TRP A 165 -4.89 -4.58 12.96
C TRP A 165 -3.90 -5.50 13.65
N LEU A 166 -3.21 -5.01 14.71
CA LEU A 166 -2.24 -5.79 15.46
C LEU A 166 -2.85 -7.02 16.17
N LYS A 167 -4.14 -6.97 16.49
CA LYS A 167 -4.84 -8.13 17.09
C LYS A 167 -5.10 -9.24 16.09
N LEU A 168 -5.08 -8.92 14.79
CA LEU A 168 -5.31 -9.88 13.70
C LEU A 168 -4.01 -10.61 13.30
N VAL A 169 -2.85 -10.06 13.66
CA VAL A 169 -1.57 -10.72 13.40
C VAL A 169 -1.45 -11.95 14.29
N PRO A 170 -1.19 -13.15 13.71
CA PRO A 170 -0.98 -14.36 14.48
C PRO A 170 0.13 -14.17 15.51
N LYS A 171 -0.13 -14.60 16.75
CA LYS A 171 0.84 -14.57 17.85
C LYS A 171 1.45 -15.94 18.02
N GLY A 172 2.73 -15.98 18.30
CA GLY A 172 3.50 -17.20 18.52
C GLY A 172 4.50 -17.49 17.40
N GLU A 173 5.34 -18.46 17.62
CA GLU A 173 6.30 -18.90 16.62
C GLU A 173 5.60 -19.67 15.49
N PRO A 174 5.95 -19.41 14.22
CA PRO A 174 5.39 -20.15 13.12
C PRO A 174 5.86 -21.62 13.15
N MET A 175 4.99 -22.55 12.79
CA MET A 175 5.35 -23.97 12.67
C MET A 175 6.34 -24.22 11.54
N LEU A 176 6.27 -23.39 10.50
CA LEU A 176 7.17 -23.40 9.36
C LEU A 176 7.50 -21.97 8.95
N GLN A 177 8.77 -21.72 8.77
CA GLN A 177 9.27 -20.49 8.17
C GLN A 177 10.14 -20.84 6.98
N SER A 178 9.84 -20.29 5.81
CA SER A 178 10.62 -20.52 4.61
C SER A 178 10.89 -19.23 3.85
N GLN A 179 12.11 -19.10 3.37
CA GLN A 179 12.52 -18.01 2.51
C GLN A 179 12.59 -18.52 1.07
N VAL A 180 11.98 -17.78 0.17
CA VAL A 180 11.97 -18.09 -1.27
C VAL A 180 12.32 -16.83 -2.08
N PHE A 181 12.87 -17.05 -3.26
CA PHE A 181 13.17 -15.96 -4.18
C PHE A 181 11.86 -15.45 -4.81
N ALA A 182 11.45 -14.24 -4.47
CA ALA A 182 10.12 -13.70 -4.85
C ALA A 182 9.84 -13.74 -6.36
N PRO A 183 10.76 -13.39 -7.28
CA PRO A 183 10.53 -13.49 -8.72
C PRO A 183 10.28 -14.94 -9.20
N GLN A 184 10.93 -15.94 -8.60
CA GLN A 184 10.67 -17.35 -8.94
C GLN A 184 9.28 -17.79 -8.48
N LEU A 185 8.88 -17.39 -7.27
CA LEU A 185 7.53 -17.66 -6.76
C LEU A 185 6.48 -16.99 -7.62
N GLU A 186 6.66 -15.71 -8.01
CA GLU A 186 5.77 -15.00 -8.91
C GLU A 186 5.63 -15.71 -10.26
N ALA A 187 6.75 -16.16 -10.85
CA ALA A 187 6.76 -16.92 -12.10
C ALA A 187 6.02 -18.26 -11.96
N ALA A 188 6.22 -18.99 -10.85
CA ALA A 188 5.53 -20.24 -10.57
C ALA A 188 4.01 -20.04 -10.45
N VAL A 189 3.57 -19.04 -9.68
CA VAL A 189 2.14 -18.70 -9.54
C VAL A 189 1.54 -18.30 -10.89
N LYS A 190 2.25 -17.52 -11.71
CA LYS A 190 1.82 -17.16 -13.06
C LYS A 190 1.67 -18.36 -13.99
N ARG A 191 2.52 -19.39 -13.85
CA ARG A 191 2.41 -20.64 -14.63
C ARG A 191 1.14 -21.41 -14.30
N VAL A 192 0.81 -21.53 -13.01
CA VAL A 192 -0.35 -22.32 -12.57
C VAL A 192 -1.67 -21.52 -12.63
N ARG A 193 -1.59 -20.21 -12.89
CA ARG A 193 -2.74 -19.27 -12.84
C ARG A 193 -3.91 -19.68 -13.72
N ALA A 194 -3.65 -20.18 -14.91
CA ALA A 194 -4.72 -20.54 -15.86
C ALA A 194 -5.62 -21.63 -15.24
N VAL A 195 -5.02 -22.72 -14.76
CA VAL A 195 -5.73 -23.82 -14.09
C VAL A 195 -6.33 -23.38 -12.76
N ALA A 196 -5.63 -22.53 -11.99
CA ALA A 196 -6.15 -21.99 -10.75
C ALA A 196 -7.44 -21.18 -10.96
N LYS A 197 -7.51 -20.40 -12.06
CA LYS A 197 -8.69 -19.59 -12.40
C LYS A 197 -9.92 -20.47 -12.64
N ASP A 198 -9.75 -21.60 -13.34
CA ASP A 198 -10.82 -22.56 -13.57
C ASP A 198 -11.21 -23.30 -12.28
N GLY A 199 -10.25 -23.47 -11.34
CA GLY A 199 -10.39 -24.15 -10.05
C GLY A 199 -10.66 -23.22 -8.85
N LYS A 200 -11.53 -22.24 -8.93
CA LYS A 200 -11.93 -21.33 -7.82
C LYS A 200 -10.84 -20.32 -7.40
N GLY A 201 -9.78 -20.13 -8.18
CA GLY A 201 -8.73 -19.18 -7.88
C GLY A 201 -7.71 -19.61 -6.80
N ILE A 202 -7.70 -20.89 -6.43
CA ILE A 202 -6.84 -21.39 -5.35
C ILE A 202 -5.55 -22.00 -5.89
N VAL A 203 -4.43 -21.58 -5.33
CA VAL A 203 -3.13 -22.24 -5.46
C VAL A 203 -2.77 -22.93 -4.16
N ARG A 204 -2.21 -24.12 -4.26
CA ARG A 204 -1.68 -24.91 -3.14
C ARG A 204 -0.18 -24.78 -3.12
N MET A 205 0.38 -24.64 -1.93
CA MET A 205 1.81 -24.50 -1.69
C MET A 205 2.21 -25.59 -0.70
N VAL A 206 3.18 -26.41 -1.07
CA VAL A 206 3.73 -27.48 -0.25
C VAL A 206 5.22 -27.25 -0.06
N PHE A 207 5.65 -27.18 1.19
CA PHE A 207 7.03 -27.00 1.60
C PHE A 207 7.54 -28.33 2.16
N ALA A 208 8.47 -28.95 1.47
CA ALA A 208 9.10 -30.20 1.88
C ALA A 208 10.49 -30.33 1.26
N ASP A 209 11.41 -30.97 1.96
CA ASP A 209 12.73 -31.33 1.46
C ASP A 209 13.54 -30.19 0.83
N GLY A 210 13.44 -29.01 1.41
CA GLY A 210 14.12 -27.80 0.90
C GLY A 210 13.49 -27.21 -0.37
N ASN A 211 12.31 -27.67 -0.77
CA ASN A 211 11.60 -27.23 -1.97
C ASN A 211 10.25 -26.62 -1.63
N LEU A 212 9.78 -25.72 -2.50
CA LEU A 212 8.42 -25.25 -2.55
C LEU A 212 7.77 -25.72 -3.85
N THR A 213 6.70 -26.49 -3.73
CA THR A 213 5.85 -26.84 -4.87
C THR A 213 4.57 -26.02 -4.83
N VAL A 214 4.31 -25.29 -5.91
CA VAL A 214 3.09 -24.52 -6.15
C VAL A 214 2.24 -25.27 -7.16
N SER A 215 0.98 -25.60 -6.82
CA SER A 215 0.09 -26.35 -7.71
C SER A 215 -1.31 -25.74 -7.77
N ALA A 216 -2.01 -26.02 -8.84
CA ALA A 216 -3.42 -25.71 -9.02
C ALA A 216 -4.16 -26.90 -9.60
N ILE A 217 -5.41 -27.07 -9.19
CA ILE A 217 -6.32 -28.11 -9.68
C ILE A 217 -7.55 -27.40 -10.27
N GLY A 218 -7.83 -27.66 -11.54
CA GLY A 218 -9.05 -27.32 -12.26
C GLY A 218 -10.04 -28.49 -12.26
N GLU A 219 -11.02 -28.45 -13.15
CA GLU A 219 -12.00 -29.54 -13.27
C GLU A 219 -11.34 -30.83 -13.79
N ASP A 220 -10.58 -30.74 -14.90
CA ASP A 220 -9.93 -31.88 -15.56
C ASP A 220 -8.41 -31.71 -15.68
N GLN A 221 -7.84 -30.74 -15.00
CA GLN A 221 -6.42 -30.39 -15.15
C GLN A 221 -5.75 -30.18 -13.79
N GLU A 222 -4.51 -30.62 -13.70
CA GLU A 222 -3.62 -30.29 -12.62
C GLU A 222 -2.29 -29.80 -13.18
N ILE A 223 -1.75 -28.76 -12.59
CA ILE A 223 -0.44 -28.20 -12.94
C ILE A 223 0.35 -27.89 -11.69
N SER A 224 1.64 -28.12 -11.74
CA SER A 224 2.56 -27.78 -10.65
C SER A 224 3.84 -27.15 -11.16
N ALA A 225 4.49 -26.37 -10.29
CA ALA A 225 5.81 -25.82 -10.49
C ALA A 225 6.58 -25.93 -9.17
N THR A 226 7.79 -26.44 -9.22
CA THR A 226 8.66 -26.61 -8.05
C THR A 226 9.85 -25.68 -8.15
N MET A 227 10.29 -25.16 -7.00
CA MET A 227 11.47 -24.32 -6.86
C MET A 227 12.19 -24.62 -5.54
N ASP A 228 13.48 -24.34 -5.50
CA ASP A 228 14.26 -24.45 -4.27
C ASP A 228 13.88 -23.34 -3.29
N THR A 229 13.93 -23.63 -2.00
CA THR A 229 13.88 -22.64 -0.93
C THR A 229 15.30 -22.19 -0.57
N LEU A 230 15.43 -20.91 -0.18
CA LEU A 230 16.73 -20.37 0.27
C LEU A 230 17.06 -20.80 1.69
N ASN A 231 16.04 -20.86 2.54
CA ASN A 231 16.14 -21.29 3.92
C ASN A 231 14.76 -21.77 4.37
N THR A 232 14.71 -22.91 5.05
CA THR A 232 13.47 -23.46 5.63
C THR A 232 13.74 -23.96 7.03
N GLN A 233 12.91 -23.54 7.98
CA GLN A 233 12.96 -23.94 9.38
C GLN A 233 11.57 -24.43 9.81
N GLY A 234 11.51 -25.49 10.59
CA GLY A 234 10.28 -26.10 11.05
C GLY A 234 9.90 -27.36 10.29
N GLU A 235 8.72 -27.88 10.58
CA GLU A 235 8.22 -29.11 9.96
C GLU A 235 7.66 -28.86 8.55
N PRO A 236 7.71 -29.89 7.66
CA PRO A 236 7.06 -29.79 6.37
C PRO A 236 5.61 -29.33 6.48
N GLY A 237 5.19 -28.42 5.62
CA GLY A 237 3.88 -27.79 5.74
C GLY A 237 3.22 -27.52 4.41
N ARG A 238 1.91 -27.30 4.45
CA ARG A 238 1.11 -26.93 3.29
C ARG A 238 0.18 -25.78 3.60
N THR A 239 -0.07 -24.97 2.59
CA THR A 239 -1.08 -23.90 2.66
C THR A 239 -1.79 -23.76 1.32
N ALA A 240 -2.91 -23.08 1.32
CA ALA A 240 -3.67 -22.76 0.12
C ALA A 240 -4.09 -21.29 0.16
N LEU A 241 -3.85 -20.58 -0.92
CA LEU A 241 -4.09 -19.14 -1.03
C LEU A 241 -4.79 -18.83 -2.35
N ASN A 242 -5.54 -17.72 -2.37
CA ASN A 242 -6.00 -17.18 -3.63
C ASN A 242 -4.80 -16.64 -4.43
N TYR A 243 -4.67 -17.05 -5.69
CA TYR A 243 -3.53 -16.67 -6.53
C TYR A 243 -3.46 -15.16 -6.78
N THR A 244 -4.60 -14.47 -6.84
CA THR A 244 -4.63 -13.01 -7.03
C THR A 244 -4.02 -12.29 -5.84
N TYR A 245 -4.35 -12.73 -4.62
CA TYR A 245 -3.78 -12.16 -3.39
C TYR A 245 -2.26 -12.36 -3.32
N LEU A 246 -1.82 -13.54 -3.71
CA LEU A 246 -0.39 -13.84 -3.73
C LEU A 246 0.35 -13.04 -4.79
N LEU A 247 -0.22 -12.88 -6.00
CA LEU A 247 0.37 -12.05 -7.06
C LEU A 247 0.40 -10.57 -6.68
N ASP A 248 -0.64 -10.04 -6.06
CA ASP A 248 -0.66 -8.65 -5.56
C ASP A 248 0.46 -8.42 -4.53
N TYR A 249 0.68 -9.40 -3.64
CA TYR A 249 1.78 -9.35 -2.66
C TYR A 249 3.15 -9.38 -3.32
N LEU A 250 3.34 -10.22 -4.34
CA LEU A 250 4.62 -10.43 -5.02
C LEU A 250 4.93 -9.32 -6.05
N SER A 251 3.90 -8.64 -6.56
CA SER A 251 4.04 -7.62 -7.60
C SER A 251 4.93 -6.47 -7.14
N GLY A 252 5.89 -6.11 -7.99
CA GLY A 252 6.80 -4.97 -7.76
C GLY A 252 7.86 -5.21 -6.69
N LYS A 253 7.94 -6.38 -6.09
CA LYS A 253 9.01 -6.72 -5.16
C LYS A 253 10.27 -7.07 -5.92
N GLN A 254 11.22 -6.14 -5.92
CA GLN A 254 12.55 -6.39 -6.46
C GLN A 254 13.36 -7.22 -5.46
N VAL A 255 13.82 -8.38 -5.93
CA VAL A 255 14.87 -9.21 -5.30
C VAL A 255 14.92 -9.10 -3.77
N SER A 256 13.97 -9.68 -3.10
CA SER A 256 14.07 -9.92 -1.66
C SER A 256 13.53 -11.31 -1.34
N SER A 257 14.22 -12.02 -0.49
CA SER A 257 13.67 -13.24 0.10
C SER A 257 12.35 -12.89 0.80
N SER A 258 11.27 -13.56 0.44
CA SER A 258 10.02 -13.47 1.16
C SER A 258 9.96 -14.58 2.20
N SER A 259 9.65 -14.25 3.44
CA SER A 259 9.33 -15.23 4.47
C SER A 259 7.84 -15.54 4.40
N LEU A 260 7.47 -16.78 4.24
CA LEU A 260 6.10 -17.26 4.35
C LEU A 260 5.96 -18.00 5.69
N ASN A 261 5.15 -17.43 6.57
CA ASN A 261 4.83 -18.05 7.85
C ASN A 261 3.49 -18.78 7.69
N THR A 262 3.50 -20.11 7.80
CA THR A 262 2.26 -20.88 7.83
C THR A 262 1.99 -21.29 9.27
N THR A 263 0.81 -20.99 9.77
CA THR A 263 0.35 -21.38 11.10
C THR A 263 -0.65 -22.55 11.03
N ILE A 264 -0.87 -23.10 9.84
CA ILE A 264 -1.86 -24.19 9.64
C ILE A 264 -1.12 -25.53 9.70
N PRO A 265 -1.45 -26.40 10.67
CA PRO A 265 -0.88 -27.73 10.72
C PRO A 265 -1.24 -28.51 9.45
N ALA A 266 -0.26 -29.25 8.92
CA ALA A 266 -0.51 -30.22 7.85
C ALA A 266 -1.38 -31.35 8.40
N ARG A 267 -2.68 -31.35 8.11
CA ARG A 267 -3.58 -32.49 8.31
C ARG A 267 -3.76 -33.24 7.00
#